data_a629e2d7499695da23e6c79748fbbfd5
#
_entry.id   a629e2d7499695da23e6c79748fbbfd5
#
_cell.length_a   1.000
_cell.length_b   1.000
_cell.length_c   1.000
_cell.angle_alpha   90.00
_cell.angle_beta   90.00
_cell.angle_gamma   90.00
#
_symmetry.space_group_name_H-M   'P 1'
#
loop_
_entity.id
_entity.type
_entity.pdbx_description
1 polymer ?
#
loop_
_entity_poly.entity_id
_entity_poly.type
_entity_poly.pdbx_seq_one_letter_code
_entity_poly.pdbx_strand_id
1 'polypeptide(L)'
;MAWYDEAVFYHIYPLGLAGAPKQNYYGEPVHRLNTLLPWVNHIKEIGGSALYIGPLFESVGHGYETTDYKKLDSRLGTNEDLTAFVAYCHEQGIKVIFDGVFNHTGRDFFAFKDIQANRENSQYKDWYCNVNFWGNNEYNDGFSYDNWGGYNLLVKLNQKNPAVVDYICNVIRFWVSEFDVDGIRLDAADVLDFDFMKALRRTANEVKPDFWLMGEVIHGDYSRWVNGETLHSVTNYTLHKALYSGHNDHNYFEIAHTVRRLQNMGTLKLYNFVDNHDVERIYTKLTNKAHFAPVHVLLYTLPGVPSIYYGSEFGIEGRKEYGSDDSLRPALNIEDYKDSVKTNPCTALIAALGKVRQAVPALSYGSYDELMLTNRQFAYARDLDGTRVIVSVNNDDAPAGMHLATGNCTAYIGALSGEKVSVQDGHINITQPANSGEIWVPEGTDLNVKPVKAQSVNVENTNSINTNIEASSVDTEKATDMVVEDTQSETTKAEDTKAAAPKAETAKTASENTASETTAKESESESTPNATASDDPADPSTITMDWSKSPESMTVPELQAAVLAKLAGNGPVDAQMKKTVVDNIWHDSLVNWLKSFR
;
A
#
# COMPACT_ATOMS: atom_id res chain seq x y z
N MET A 1 -9.29 -17.92 -17.11
CA MET A 1 -8.38 -17.55 -16.01
C MET A 1 -7.60 -16.33 -16.48
N ALA A 2 -7.65 -15.26 -15.74
CA ALA A 2 -6.96 -14.03 -16.13
C ALA A 2 -5.50 -14.09 -15.64
N TRP A 3 -4.59 -13.41 -16.34
CA TRP A 3 -3.15 -13.41 -16.02
C TRP A 3 -2.86 -12.97 -14.57
N TYR A 4 -3.63 -12.04 -14.04
CA TYR A 4 -3.45 -11.50 -12.68
C TYR A 4 -3.86 -12.49 -11.58
N ASP A 5 -4.57 -13.55 -11.88
CA ASP A 5 -4.92 -14.58 -10.91
C ASP A 5 -3.70 -15.40 -10.45
N GLU A 6 -2.71 -15.55 -11.33
CA GLU A 6 -1.47 -16.31 -11.09
C GLU A 6 -0.26 -15.41 -10.83
N ALA A 7 -0.44 -14.08 -10.95
CA ALA A 7 0.66 -13.14 -10.88
C ALA A 7 1.38 -13.19 -9.52
N VAL A 8 2.69 -12.99 -9.59
CA VAL A 8 3.54 -12.61 -8.49
C VAL A 8 4.06 -11.22 -8.81
N PHE A 9 3.55 -10.22 -8.09
CA PHE A 9 3.90 -8.84 -8.34
C PHE A 9 5.23 -8.46 -7.69
N TYR A 10 5.93 -7.58 -8.39
CA TYR A 10 7.00 -6.77 -7.83
C TYR A 10 6.61 -5.30 -7.92
N HIS A 11 6.78 -4.55 -6.85
CA HIS A 11 6.36 -3.17 -6.76
C HIS A 11 7.56 -2.24 -6.74
N ILE A 12 7.62 -1.28 -7.66
CA ILE A 12 8.67 -0.26 -7.75
C ILE A 12 8.07 1.14 -7.56
N TYR A 13 8.67 1.93 -6.68
CA TYR A 13 8.49 3.38 -6.64
C TYR A 13 9.65 4.03 -7.45
N PRO A 14 9.40 4.44 -8.70
CA PRO A 14 10.47 4.69 -9.67
C PRO A 14 11.30 5.92 -9.37
N LEU A 15 10.69 7.01 -8.87
CA LEU A 15 11.42 8.24 -8.52
C LEU A 15 12.47 7.99 -7.42
N GLY A 16 12.11 7.17 -6.42
CA GLY A 16 13.04 6.77 -5.35
C GLY A 16 14.11 5.84 -5.88
N LEU A 17 13.71 4.70 -6.47
CA LEU A 17 14.64 3.67 -6.92
C LEU A 17 15.69 4.20 -7.90
N ALA A 18 15.28 5.07 -8.84
CA ALA A 18 16.16 5.67 -9.83
C ALA A 18 16.94 6.89 -9.30
N GLY A 19 16.83 7.26 -8.03
CA GLY A 19 17.52 8.40 -7.43
C GLY A 19 17.15 9.74 -8.07
N ALA A 20 15.87 9.92 -8.45
CA ALA A 20 15.40 11.15 -9.03
C ALA A 20 15.39 12.29 -8.00
N PRO A 21 15.62 13.56 -8.41
CA PRO A 21 15.47 14.72 -7.52
C PRO A 21 14.07 14.78 -6.91
N LYS A 22 13.96 15.19 -5.64
CA LYS A 22 12.67 15.30 -4.94
C LYS A 22 11.73 16.31 -5.58
N GLN A 23 12.29 17.45 -6.04
CA GLN A 23 11.54 18.51 -6.73
C GLN A 23 11.70 18.37 -8.23
N ASN A 24 10.61 18.46 -8.98
CA ASN A 24 10.63 18.56 -10.42
C ASN A 24 10.76 20.04 -10.83
N TYR A 25 11.77 20.36 -11.59
CA TYR A 25 11.99 21.70 -12.14
C TYR A 25 11.57 21.81 -13.61
N TYR A 26 10.90 20.76 -14.14
CA TYR A 26 10.38 20.68 -15.52
C TYR A 26 11.47 20.98 -16.58
N GLY A 27 12.71 20.52 -16.29
CA GLY A 27 13.85 20.66 -17.20
C GLY A 27 13.84 19.64 -18.34
N GLU A 28 14.96 19.57 -19.07
CA GLU A 28 15.15 18.54 -20.09
C GLU A 28 15.05 17.13 -19.47
N PRO A 29 14.46 16.17 -20.19
CA PRO A 29 14.30 14.80 -19.68
C PRO A 29 15.65 14.15 -19.36
N VAL A 30 15.66 13.43 -18.22
CA VAL A 30 16.82 12.62 -17.80
C VAL A 30 16.42 11.16 -17.80
N HIS A 31 17.02 10.34 -18.66
CA HIS A 31 16.63 8.96 -18.98
C HIS A 31 16.91 7.96 -17.83
N ARG A 32 16.47 8.27 -16.60
CA ARG A 32 16.68 7.42 -15.41
C ARG A 32 15.88 6.12 -15.45
N LEU A 33 14.73 6.10 -16.16
CA LEU A 33 13.95 4.88 -16.29
C LEU A 33 14.76 3.72 -16.87
N ASN A 34 15.75 4.03 -17.73
CA ASN A 34 16.62 3.02 -18.33
C ASN A 34 17.50 2.30 -17.30
N THR A 35 17.79 2.92 -16.14
CA THR A 35 18.52 2.27 -15.04
C THR A 35 17.71 1.16 -14.37
N LEU A 36 16.42 1.10 -14.62
CA LEU A 36 15.52 0.06 -14.09
C LEU A 36 15.45 -1.19 -14.98
N LEU A 37 15.99 -1.18 -16.20
CA LEU A 37 16.01 -2.36 -17.08
C LEU A 37 16.64 -3.60 -16.45
N PRO A 38 17.78 -3.53 -15.72
CA PRO A 38 18.33 -4.69 -15.04
C PRO A 38 17.43 -5.25 -13.93
N TRP A 39 16.59 -4.41 -13.31
CA TRP A 39 15.61 -4.86 -12.33
C TRP A 39 14.56 -5.79 -12.91
N VAL A 40 14.21 -5.64 -14.18
CA VAL A 40 13.28 -6.53 -14.88
C VAL A 40 13.81 -7.97 -14.91
N ASN A 41 15.13 -8.15 -15.11
CA ASN A 41 15.78 -9.47 -15.05
C ASN A 41 15.78 -10.03 -13.63
N HIS A 42 16.03 -9.20 -12.63
CA HIS A 42 15.97 -9.59 -11.22
C HIS A 42 14.55 -10.04 -10.83
N ILE A 43 13.52 -9.29 -11.22
CA ILE A 43 12.11 -9.67 -11.00
C ILE A 43 11.85 -11.08 -11.53
N LYS A 44 12.30 -11.37 -12.72
CA LYS A 44 12.16 -12.71 -13.33
C LYS A 44 12.93 -13.77 -12.57
N GLU A 45 14.16 -13.48 -12.14
CA GLU A 45 15.02 -14.40 -11.37
C GLU A 45 14.39 -14.82 -10.05
N ILE A 46 13.74 -13.88 -9.35
CA ILE A 46 13.03 -14.16 -8.09
C ILE A 46 11.59 -14.70 -8.28
N GLY A 47 11.20 -15.01 -9.53
CA GLY A 47 9.90 -15.58 -9.86
C GLY A 47 8.76 -14.57 -9.91
N GLY A 48 9.04 -13.29 -10.10
CA GLY A 48 8.05 -12.28 -10.42
C GLY A 48 7.52 -12.43 -11.85
N SER A 49 6.24 -12.17 -12.06
CA SER A 49 5.57 -12.24 -13.37
C SER A 49 4.79 -10.97 -13.71
N ALA A 50 4.70 -10.04 -12.78
CA ALA A 50 4.07 -8.75 -12.97
C ALA A 50 4.82 -7.64 -12.22
N LEU A 51 4.85 -6.45 -12.81
CA LEU A 51 5.41 -5.24 -12.25
C LEU A 51 4.30 -4.23 -11.98
N TYR A 52 4.17 -3.79 -10.73
CA TYR A 52 3.48 -2.55 -10.39
C TYR A 52 4.53 -1.44 -10.28
N ILE A 53 4.44 -0.45 -11.14
CA ILE A 53 5.35 0.70 -11.15
C ILE A 53 4.55 1.99 -11.06
N GLY A 54 4.88 2.82 -10.11
CA GLY A 54 4.21 4.11 -9.98
C GLY A 54 4.72 4.95 -8.80
N PRO A 55 4.32 6.23 -8.80
CA PRO A 55 3.75 7.01 -9.90
C PRO A 55 4.81 7.37 -10.96
N LEU A 56 4.39 7.49 -12.24
CA LEU A 56 5.29 7.65 -13.39
C LEU A 56 5.18 9.00 -14.09
N PHE A 57 4.01 9.63 -14.02
CA PHE A 57 3.68 10.77 -14.87
C PHE A 57 4.10 12.10 -14.27
N GLU A 58 4.25 13.13 -15.13
CA GLU A 58 4.76 14.44 -14.77
C GLU A 58 4.09 14.96 -13.50
N SER A 59 4.88 15.33 -12.51
CA SER A 59 4.42 15.71 -11.18
C SER A 59 5.31 16.79 -10.57
N VAL A 60 4.85 17.40 -9.48
CA VAL A 60 5.59 18.48 -8.79
C VAL A 60 6.76 17.91 -7.97
N GLY A 61 6.53 16.81 -7.23
CA GLY A 61 7.50 16.29 -6.27
C GLY A 61 7.49 14.78 -6.15
N HIS A 62 6.68 14.22 -5.27
CA HIS A 62 6.69 12.78 -4.96
C HIS A 62 5.91 11.90 -5.94
N GLY A 63 5.37 12.47 -7.03
CA GLY A 63 4.70 11.70 -8.08
C GLY A 63 3.17 11.72 -7.98
N TYR A 64 2.61 11.98 -6.81
CA TYR A 64 1.16 12.01 -6.61
C TYR A 64 0.53 13.38 -6.89
N GLU A 65 1.32 14.43 -7.10
CA GLU A 65 0.87 15.75 -7.55
C GLU A 65 0.92 15.84 -9.08
N THR A 66 0.15 14.99 -9.76
CA THR A 66 0.19 14.85 -11.22
C THR A 66 -0.15 16.16 -11.92
N THR A 67 0.68 16.57 -12.87
CA THR A 67 0.52 17.78 -13.67
C THR A 67 0.25 17.49 -15.15
N ASP A 68 0.63 16.30 -15.63
CA ASP A 68 0.28 15.79 -16.95
C ASP A 68 0.23 14.26 -16.94
N TYR A 69 -0.95 13.68 -17.18
CA TYR A 69 -1.14 12.21 -17.21
C TYR A 69 -0.62 11.54 -18.49
N LYS A 70 -0.21 12.31 -19.49
CA LYS A 70 0.20 11.77 -20.81
C LYS A 70 1.68 11.95 -21.10
N LYS A 71 2.40 12.51 -20.16
CA LYS A 71 3.84 12.75 -20.24
C LYS A 71 4.55 12.04 -19.09
N LEU A 72 5.53 11.19 -19.42
CA LEU A 72 6.42 10.63 -18.42
C LEU A 72 7.10 11.76 -17.64
N ASP A 73 7.27 11.60 -16.33
CA ASP A 73 7.98 12.58 -15.51
C ASP A 73 9.38 12.83 -16.08
N SER A 74 9.70 14.09 -16.34
CA SER A 74 10.97 14.49 -16.96
C SER A 74 12.20 14.06 -16.16
N ARG A 75 12.03 13.80 -14.87
CA ARG A 75 13.09 13.23 -14.03
C ARG A 75 13.35 11.75 -14.32
N LEU A 76 12.44 11.03 -14.97
CA LEU A 76 12.55 9.62 -15.34
C LEU A 76 12.90 9.41 -16.82
N GLY A 77 12.49 10.33 -17.71
CA GLY A 77 12.77 10.22 -19.14
C GLY A 77 11.69 10.80 -20.04
N THR A 78 11.50 10.16 -21.19
CA THR A 78 10.49 10.49 -22.21
C THR A 78 9.46 9.39 -22.35
N ASN A 79 8.37 9.65 -23.09
CA ASN A 79 7.37 8.63 -23.39
C ASN A 79 7.96 7.44 -24.18
N GLU A 80 8.94 7.71 -25.04
CA GLU A 80 9.65 6.67 -25.79
C GLU A 80 10.43 5.73 -24.85
N ASP A 81 11.05 6.27 -23.79
CA ASP A 81 11.70 5.44 -22.75
C ASP A 81 10.68 4.53 -22.07
N LEU A 82 9.50 5.07 -21.72
CA LEU A 82 8.45 4.28 -21.07
C LEU A 82 7.89 3.19 -21.99
N THR A 83 7.64 3.52 -23.26
CA THR A 83 7.20 2.54 -24.27
C THR A 83 8.24 1.42 -24.41
N ALA A 84 9.52 1.77 -24.53
CA ALA A 84 10.61 0.79 -24.62
C ALA A 84 10.73 -0.08 -23.36
N PHE A 85 10.57 0.55 -22.17
CA PHE A 85 10.63 -0.16 -20.90
C PHE A 85 9.49 -1.19 -20.75
N VAL A 86 8.25 -0.82 -21.08
CA VAL A 86 7.10 -1.73 -21.02
C VAL A 86 7.26 -2.86 -22.06
N ALA A 87 7.70 -2.53 -23.27
CA ALA A 87 7.99 -3.55 -24.28
C ALA A 87 9.03 -4.56 -23.81
N TYR A 88 10.11 -4.09 -23.16
CA TYR A 88 11.12 -4.97 -22.59
C TYR A 88 10.55 -5.85 -21.47
N CYS A 89 9.70 -5.31 -20.58
CA CYS A 89 9.00 -6.13 -19.58
C CYS A 89 8.20 -7.26 -20.24
N HIS A 90 7.43 -6.95 -21.29
CA HIS A 90 6.64 -7.92 -22.04
C HIS A 90 7.51 -8.98 -22.72
N GLU A 91 8.65 -8.61 -23.30
CA GLU A 91 9.62 -9.54 -23.87
C GLU A 91 10.16 -10.52 -22.82
N GLN A 92 10.31 -10.06 -21.56
CA GLN A 92 10.69 -10.91 -20.45
C GLN A 92 9.53 -11.70 -19.84
N GLY A 93 8.31 -11.56 -20.35
CA GLY A 93 7.09 -12.23 -19.86
C GLY A 93 6.51 -11.60 -18.59
N ILE A 94 6.83 -10.34 -18.32
CA ILE A 94 6.37 -9.58 -17.16
C ILE A 94 5.27 -8.62 -17.59
N LYS A 95 4.09 -8.73 -16.97
CA LYS A 95 2.97 -7.81 -17.11
C LYS A 95 3.23 -6.52 -16.34
N VAL A 96 2.74 -5.38 -16.84
CA VAL A 96 2.99 -4.06 -16.23
C VAL A 96 1.70 -3.36 -15.89
N ILE A 97 1.58 -2.85 -14.65
CA ILE A 97 0.51 -1.95 -14.25
C ILE A 97 1.07 -0.61 -13.77
N PHE A 98 0.36 0.47 -14.07
CA PHE A 98 0.71 1.83 -13.66
C PHE A 98 -0.08 2.30 -12.46
N ASP A 99 0.38 3.37 -11.81
CA ASP A 99 -0.35 4.08 -10.76
C ASP A 99 -1.27 5.15 -11.38
N GLY A 100 -2.56 5.04 -11.12
CA GLY A 100 -3.58 5.97 -11.57
C GLY A 100 -4.02 6.91 -10.45
N VAL A 101 -3.41 8.08 -10.37
CA VAL A 101 -3.71 9.12 -9.39
C VAL A 101 -4.92 9.93 -9.90
N PHE A 102 -6.13 9.40 -9.73
CA PHE A 102 -7.34 9.97 -10.33
C PHE A 102 -8.30 10.63 -9.32
N ASN A 103 -7.93 10.63 -8.04
CA ASN A 103 -8.68 11.35 -7.01
C ASN A 103 -8.42 12.86 -7.06
N HIS A 104 -7.20 13.26 -7.41
CA HIS A 104 -6.73 14.65 -7.36
C HIS A 104 -5.66 14.91 -8.44
N THR A 105 -5.33 16.18 -8.64
CA THR A 105 -4.19 16.61 -9.47
C THR A 105 -3.28 17.51 -8.67
N GLY A 106 -2.05 17.71 -9.15
CA GLY A 106 -1.21 18.81 -8.73
C GLY A 106 -1.76 20.17 -9.18
N ARG A 107 -1.28 21.23 -8.56
CA ARG A 107 -1.68 22.62 -8.86
C ARG A 107 -1.20 23.10 -10.24
N ASP A 108 -0.15 22.48 -10.78
CA ASP A 108 0.37 22.78 -12.12
C ASP A 108 -0.37 22.08 -13.26
N PHE A 109 -1.40 21.27 -12.93
CA PHE A 109 -2.25 20.67 -13.94
C PHE A 109 -2.99 21.72 -14.77
N PHE A 110 -3.08 21.56 -16.10
CA PHE A 110 -3.57 22.57 -17.02
C PHE A 110 -4.94 23.17 -16.64
N ALA A 111 -5.87 22.31 -16.17
CA ALA A 111 -7.20 22.74 -15.80
C ALA A 111 -7.21 23.61 -14.53
N PHE A 112 -6.33 23.29 -13.56
CA PHE A 112 -6.22 24.09 -12.35
C PHE A 112 -5.48 25.43 -12.61
N LYS A 113 -4.45 25.42 -13.45
CA LYS A 113 -3.79 26.67 -13.92
C LYS A 113 -4.76 27.61 -14.63
N ASP A 114 -5.69 27.07 -15.40
CA ASP A 114 -6.72 27.90 -16.04
C ASP A 114 -7.64 28.54 -14.99
N ILE A 115 -8.01 27.82 -13.91
CA ILE A 115 -8.79 28.39 -12.80
C ILE A 115 -8.00 29.50 -12.10
N GLN A 116 -6.72 29.30 -11.85
CA GLN A 116 -5.87 30.34 -11.25
C GLN A 116 -5.81 31.62 -12.10
N ALA A 117 -5.77 31.48 -13.43
CA ALA A 117 -5.68 32.59 -14.36
C ALA A 117 -7.04 33.26 -14.64
N ASN A 118 -8.09 32.49 -14.86
CA ASN A 118 -9.37 32.94 -15.37
C ASN A 118 -10.50 32.97 -14.32
N ARG A 119 -10.27 32.39 -13.12
CA ARG A 119 -11.17 32.40 -11.97
C ARG A 119 -12.60 31.91 -12.35
N GLU A 120 -13.63 32.70 -12.04
CA GLU A 120 -15.03 32.40 -12.34
C GLU A 120 -15.31 32.19 -13.84
N ASN A 121 -14.44 32.71 -14.71
CA ASN A 121 -14.55 32.57 -16.17
C ASN A 121 -13.86 31.29 -16.70
N SER A 122 -13.17 30.54 -15.85
CA SER A 122 -12.55 29.28 -16.26
C SER A 122 -13.62 28.26 -16.68
N GLN A 123 -13.39 27.62 -17.81
CA GLN A 123 -14.21 26.48 -18.26
C GLN A 123 -14.00 25.22 -17.40
N TYR A 124 -12.96 25.18 -16.59
CA TYR A 124 -12.58 24.05 -15.74
C TYR A 124 -12.98 24.21 -14.28
N LYS A 125 -13.66 25.29 -13.88
CA LYS A 125 -14.02 25.53 -12.47
C LYS A 125 -14.84 24.39 -11.85
N ASP A 126 -15.65 23.68 -12.64
CA ASP A 126 -16.46 22.56 -12.19
C ASP A 126 -15.72 21.20 -12.28
N TRP A 127 -14.45 21.20 -12.72
CA TRP A 127 -13.61 20.00 -12.73
C TRP A 127 -13.09 19.64 -11.34
N TYR A 128 -13.12 20.59 -10.41
CA TYR A 128 -12.67 20.40 -9.04
C TYR A 128 -13.82 20.58 -8.05
N CYS A 129 -13.68 19.93 -6.90
CA CYS A 129 -14.70 19.96 -5.86
C CYS A 129 -14.66 21.29 -5.10
N ASN A 130 -15.84 21.88 -4.87
CA ASN A 130 -16.09 23.01 -3.97
C ASN A 130 -15.19 24.23 -4.20
N VAL A 131 -14.90 24.56 -5.47
CA VAL A 131 -14.17 25.80 -5.81
C VAL A 131 -15.01 27.00 -5.38
N ASN A 132 -14.46 27.82 -4.46
CA ASN A 132 -15.14 28.97 -3.88
C ASN A 132 -14.29 30.24 -4.02
N PHE A 133 -14.69 31.12 -4.92
CA PHE A 133 -13.97 32.36 -5.23
C PHE A 133 -14.10 33.46 -4.16
N TRP A 134 -14.84 33.22 -3.09
CA TRP A 134 -14.94 34.08 -1.91
C TRP A 134 -14.02 33.60 -0.77
N GLY A 135 -13.34 32.48 -0.97
CA GLY A 135 -12.38 31.89 -0.03
C GLY A 135 -10.92 32.29 -0.33
N ASN A 136 -10.03 31.65 0.42
CA ASN A 136 -8.58 31.72 0.18
C ASN A 136 -7.93 30.40 0.62
N ASN A 137 -6.66 30.22 0.33
CA ASN A 137 -5.85 29.06 0.74
C ASN A 137 -4.43 29.54 1.10
N GLU A 138 -3.56 28.62 1.52
CA GLU A 138 -2.17 28.90 1.93
C GLU A 138 -1.28 29.47 0.81
N TYR A 139 -1.68 29.28 -0.46
CA TYR A 139 -0.97 29.83 -1.63
C TYR A 139 -1.44 31.22 -2.03
N ASN A 140 -2.43 31.78 -1.31
CA ASN A 140 -3.05 33.09 -1.58
C ASN A 140 -3.66 33.22 -2.98
N ASP A 141 -4.26 32.15 -3.50
CA ASP A 141 -4.94 32.17 -4.81
C ASP A 141 -6.18 33.09 -4.84
N GLY A 142 -6.69 33.50 -3.68
CA GLY A 142 -7.94 34.25 -3.54
C GLY A 142 -9.20 33.41 -3.80
N PHE A 143 -9.09 32.08 -3.74
CA PHE A 143 -10.18 31.11 -3.72
C PHE A 143 -9.79 29.88 -2.91
N SER A 144 -10.80 29.10 -2.47
CA SER A 144 -10.60 27.82 -1.80
C SER A 144 -11.20 26.68 -2.63
N TYR A 145 -10.82 25.45 -2.31
CA TYR A 145 -11.23 24.22 -2.99
C TYR A 145 -11.04 23.02 -2.08
N ASP A 146 -11.67 21.90 -2.40
CA ASP A 146 -11.39 20.63 -1.70
C ASP A 146 -10.06 20.05 -2.13
N ASN A 147 -9.41 19.37 -1.18
CA ASN A 147 -8.12 18.72 -1.38
C ASN A 147 -8.12 17.28 -0.84
N TRP A 148 -7.03 16.56 -1.06
CA TRP A 148 -6.78 15.27 -0.47
C TRP A 148 -5.94 15.41 0.81
N GLY A 149 -6.39 14.78 1.91
CA GLY A 149 -5.64 14.69 3.15
C GLY A 149 -5.32 16.00 3.86
N GLY A 150 -5.99 17.10 3.51
CA GLY A 150 -5.70 18.45 4.05
C GLY A 150 -4.58 19.20 3.30
N TYR A 151 -4.05 18.61 2.21
CA TYR A 151 -2.95 19.20 1.43
C TYR A 151 -3.47 19.92 0.19
N ASN A 152 -3.45 21.26 0.18
CA ASN A 152 -3.89 22.05 -0.98
C ASN A 152 -3.06 21.85 -2.25
N LEU A 153 -1.89 21.20 -2.15
CA LEU A 153 -1.13 20.77 -3.32
C LEU A 153 -1.83 19.64 -4.12
N LEU A 154 -2.72 18.88 -3.46
CA LEU A 154 -3.47 17.74 -4.02
C LEU A 154 -4.94 18.14 -4.23
N VAL A 155 -5.22 18.78 -5.37
CA VAL A 155 -6.52 19.41 -5.65
C VAL A 155 -7.55 18.37 -6.08
N LYS A 156 -8.63 18.18 -5.31
CA LYS A 156 -9.62 17.11 -5.50
C LYS A 156 -10.44 17.30 -6.77
N LEU A 157 -10.38 16.30 -7.68
CA LEU A 157 -11.17 16.25 -8.90
C LEU A 157 -12.66 15.97 -8.60
N ASN A 158 -13.52 16.64 -9.33
CA ASN A 158 -14.96 16.39 -9.32
C ASN A 158 -15.30 15.19 -10.24
N GLN A 159 -15.23 14.00 -9.71
CA GLN A 159 -15.49 12.74 -10.42
C GLN A 159 -16.95 12.56 -10.87
N LYS A 160 -17.85 13.46 -10.47
CA LYS A 160 -19.24 13.51 -10.97
C LYS A 160 -19.40 14.39 -12.22
N ASN A 161 -18.38 15.16 -12.57
CA ASN A 161 -18.37 15.94 -13.80
C ASN A 161 -18.07 15.02 -15.00
N PRO A 162 -18.98 14.91 -15.99
CA PRO A 162 -18.77 14.04 -17.15
C PRO A 162 -17.49 14.35 -17.93
N ALA A 163 -17.09 15.62 -18.03
CA ALA A 163 -15.86 15.99 -18.73
C ALA A 163 -14.60 15.50 -18.00
N VAL A 164 -14.60 15.44 -16.67
CA VAL A 164 -13.53 14.81 -15.89
C VAL A 164 -13.51 13.32 -16.11
N VAL A 165 -14.67 12.66 -16.07
CA VAL A 165 -14.79 11.22 -16.33
C VAL A 165 -14.25 10.87 -17.72
N ASP A 166 -14.71 11.60 -18.75
CA ASP A 166 -14.28 11.39 -20.15
C ASP A 166 -12.77 11.64 -20.32
N TYR A 167 -12.23 12.67 -19.68
CA TYR A 167 -10.81 12.97 -19.72
C TYR A 167 -9.98 11.80 -19.15
N ILE A 168 -10.32 11.30 -17.97
CA ILE A 168 -9.58 10.19 -17.33
C ILE A 168 -9.77 8.89 -18.12
N CYS A 169 -10.96 8.59 -18.63
CA CYS A 169 -11.15 7.44 -19.51
C CYS A 169 -10.27 7.54 -20.78
N ASN A 170 -10.09 8.75 -21.33
CA ASN A 170 -9.18 8.98 -22.47
C ASN A 170 -7.70 8.90 -22.05
N VAL A 171 -7.34 9.17 -20.81
CA VAL A 171 -5.99 8.89 -20.28
C VAL A 171 -5.74 7.38 -20.29
N ILE A 172 -6.68 6.55 -19.83
CA ILE A 172 -6.54 5.08 -19.84
C ILE A 172 -6.37 4.57 -21.27
N ARG A 173 -7.19 5.06 -22.23
CA ARG A 173 -7.06 4.69 -23.65
C ARG A 173 -5.70 5.08 -24.20
N PHE A 174 -5.21 6.27 -23.85
CA PHE A 174 -3.87 6.73 -24.24
C PHE A 174 -2.78 5.83 -23.67
N TRP A 175 -2.84 5.48 -22.37
CA TRP A 175 -1.83 4.62 -21.75
C TRP A 175 -1.76 3.23 -22.38
N VAL A 176 -2.90 2.67 -22.78
CA VAL A 176 -2.91 1.37 -23.47
C VAL A 176 -2.39 1.51 -24.90
N SER A 177 -2.79 2.54 -25.65
CA SER A 177 -2.36 2.72 -27.04
C SER A 177 -0.90 3.09 -27.19
N GLU A 178 -0.36 3.86 -26.23
CA GLU A 178 1.02 4.36 -26.30
C GLU A 178 2.01 3.42 -25.61
N PHE A 179 1.64 2.88 -24.46
CA PHE A 179 2.55 2.11 -23.61
C PHE A 179 2.20 0.63 -23.51
N ASP A 180 1.08 0.18 -24.06
CA ASP A 180 0.57 -1.20 -23.97
C ASP A 180 0.44 -1.73 -22.52
N VAL A 181 0.13 -0.88 -21.55
CA VAL A 181 0.00 -1.25 -20.15
C VAL A 181 -1.10 -2.30 -19.93
N ASP A 182 -0.92 -3.19 -18.93
CA ASP A 182 -1.82 -4.32 -18.66
C ASP A 182 -2.83 -4.07 -17.53
N GLY A 183 -2.71 -2.95 -16.84
CA GLY A 183 -3.61 -2.61 -15.74
C GLY A 183 -3.22 -1.33 -15.03
N ILE A 184 -4.01 -0.99 -14.01
CA ILE A 184 -3.84 0.23 -13.20
C ILE A 184 -4.10 -0.11 -11.74
N ARG A 185 -3.26 0.41 -10.85
CA ARG A 185 -3.57 0.60 -9.43
C ARG A 185 -4.19 1.99 -9.28
N LEU A 186 -5.39 2.08 -8.74
CA LEU A 186 -6.06 3.35 -8.45
C LEU A 186 -5.65 3.84 -7.06
N ASP A 187 -4.96 4.97 -7.03
CA ASP A 187 -4.61 5.69 -5.81
C ASP A 187 -5.87 6.14 -5.07
N ALA A 188 -5.85 6.05 -3.72
CA ALA A 188 -6.92 6.49 -2.84
C ALA A 188 -8.31 5.99 -3.28
N ALA A 189 -8.42 4.72 -3.72
CA ALA A 189 -9.64 4.17 -4.29
C ALA A 189 -10.81 4.11 -3.31
N ASP A 190 -10.55 4.15 -2.01
CA ASP A 190 -11.57 4.18 -0.95
C ASP A 190 -12.42 5.47 -0.95
N VAL A 191 -11.91 6.56 -1.54
CA VAL A 191 -12.61 7.86 -1.66
C VAL A 191 -13.04 8.21 -3.09
N LEU A 192 -12.82 7.31 -4.06
CA LEU A 192 -13.32 7.49 -5.42
C LEU A 192 -14.84 7.30 -5.51
N ASP A 193 -15.48 8.07 -6.37
CA ASP A 193 -16.91 7.91 -6.67
C ASP A 193 -17.17 6.57 -7.37
N PHE A 194 -18.21 5.83 -6.96
CA PHE A 194 -18.49 4.48 -7.50
C PHE A 194 -18.93 4.51 -8.97
N ASP A 195 -19.66 5.54 -9.41
CA ASP A 195 -20.06 5.65 -10.82
C ASP A 195 -18.86 6.01 -11.69
N PHE A 196 -17.92 6.77 -11.15
CA PHE A 196 -16.63 7.00 -11.77
C PHE A 196 -15.84 5.68 -11.91
N MET A 197 -15.72 4.87 -10.84
CA MET A 197 -15.07 3.55 -10.92
C MET A 197 -15.72 2.62 -11.94
N LYS A 198 -17.06 2.65 -12.05
CA LYS A 198 -17.78 1.88 -13.09
C LYS A 198 -17.45 2.38 -14.50
N ALA A 199 -17.25 3.69 -14.68
CA ALA A 199 -16.81 4.23 -15.98
C ALA A 199 -15.38 3.76 -16.31
N LEU A 200 -14.46 3.78 -15.34
CA LEU A 200 -13.11 3.24 -15.50
C LEU A 200 -13.15 1.74 -15.84
N ARG A 201 -14.02 0.95 -15.17
CA ARG A 201 -14.16 -0.48 -15.45
C ARG A 201 -14.65 -0.75 -16.87
N ARG A 202 -15.65 0.01 -17.35
CA ARG A 202 -16.11 -0.11 -18.74
C ARG A 202 -14.99 0.20 -19.74
N THR A 203 -14.23 1.28 -19.49
CA THR A 203 -13.08 1.64 -20.32
C THR A 203 -12.00 0.56 -20.28
N ALA A 204 -11.71 0.00 -19.11
CA ALA A 204 -10.76 -1.10 -18.97
C ALA A 204 -11.16 -2.31 -19.84
N ASN A 205 -12.43 -2.71 -19.78
CA ASN A 205 -12.96 -3.82 -20.58
C ASN A 205 -12.96 -3.54 -22.11
N GLU A 206 -13.04 -2.26 -22.49
CA GLU A 206 -13.02 -1.82 -23.89
C GLU A 206 -11.61 -1.87 -24.49
N VAL A 207 -10.58 -1.43 -23.72
CA VAL A 207 -9.25 -1.16 -24.28
C VAL A 207 -8.37 -2.40 -24.39
N LYS A 208 -8.49 -3.37 -23.48
CA LYS A 208 -7.65 -4.57 -23.49
C LYS A 208 -8.34 -5.72 -22.76
N PRO A 209 -8.39 -6.93 -23.35
CA PRO A 209 -8.83 -8.12 -22.64
C PRO A 209 -7.98 -8.32 -21.36
N ASP A 210 -8.65 -8.68 -20.25
CA ASP A 210 -8.00 -8.91 -18.96
C ASP A 210 -7.20 -7.70 -18.41
N PHE A 211 -7.57 -6.46 -18.81
CA PHE A 211 -7.01 -5.25 -18.20
C PHE A 211 -7.38 -5.20 -16.72
N TRP A 212 -6.38 -5.17 -15.86
CA TRP A 212 -6.58 -5.26 -14.42
C TRP A 212 -6.77 -3.91 -13.75
N LEU A 213 -7.82 -3.77 -12.94
CA LEU A 213 -8.03 -2.62 -12.07
C LEU A 213 -7.88 -3.08 -10.61
N MET A 214 -6.88 -2.58 -9.92
CA MET A 214 -6.65 -2.77 -8.51
C MET A 214 -6.75 -1.41 -7.81
N GLY A 215 -7.45 -1.33 -6.69
CA GLY A 215 -7.61 -0.10 -5.94
C GLY A 215 -6.86 -0.10 -4.61
N GLU A 216 -6.34 1.03 -4.22
CA GLU A 216 -5.89 1.20 -2.84
C GLU A 216 -7.10 1.42 -1.94
N VAL A 217 -7.34 0.45 -1.06
CA VAL A 217 -8.38 0.52 -0.03
C VAL A 217 -7.78 0.05 1.28
N ILE A 218 -7.76 0.95 2.27
CA ILE A 218 -7.14 0.64 3.57
C ILE A 218 -8.12 -0.10 4.47
N HIS A 219 -9.38 0.33 4.54
CA HIS A 219 -10.37 -0.17 5.49
C HIS A 219 -11.71 -0.48 4.83
N GLY A 220 -12.50 -1.31 5.50
CA GLY A 220 -13.89 -1.56 5.15
C GLY A 220 -14.17 -2.97 4.67
N ASP A 221 -15.37 -3.16 4.14
CA ASP A 221 -15.78 -4.38 3.46
C ASP A 221 -15.32 -4.31 2.00
N TYR A 222 -14.28 -5.06 1.68
CA TYR A 222 -13.65 -5.04 0.35
C TYR A 222 -14.59 -5.46 -0.78
N SER A 223 -15.65 -6.21 -0.50
CA SER A 223 -16.66 -6.58 -1.51
C SER A 223 -17.40 -5.37 -2.12
N ARG A 224 -17.39 -4.22 -1.43
CA ARG A 224 -17.96 -2.98 -1.98
C ARG A 224 -17.21 -2.50 -3.22
N TRP A 225 -15.90 -2.70 -3.26
CA TRP A 225 -15.03 -2.26 -4.37
C TRP A 225 -14.75 -3.40 -5.35
N VAL A 226 -14.64 -4.66 -4.85
CA VAL A 226 -14.28 -5.82 -5.67
C VAL A 226 -15.53 -6.54 -6.11
N ASN A 227 -15.98 -6.25 -7.33
CA ASN A 227 -17.17 -6.86 -7.92
C ASN A 227 -17.14 -6.75 -9.46
N GLY A 228 -18.16 -7.25 -10.12
CA GLY A 228 -18.24 -7.28 -11.59
C GLY A 228 -18.33 -5.91 -12.28
N GLU A 229 -18.68 -4.85 -11.55
CA GLU A 229 -18.91 -3.51 -12.11
C GLU A 229 -17.79 -2.51 -11.81
N THR A 230 -16.99 -2.74 -10.76
CA THR A 230 -15.98 -1.82 -10.27
C THR A 230 -14.56 -2.42 -10.40
N LEU A 231 -13.92 -2.78 -9.32
CA LEU A 231 -12.53 -3.22 -9.33
C LEU A 231 -12.41 -4.75 -9.38
N HIS A 232 -11.28 -5.25 -9.87
CA HIS A 232 -10.94 -6.68 -9.84
C HIS A 232 -10.32 -7.06 -8.51
N SER A 233 -9.61 -6.14 -7.85
CA SER A 233 -8.89 -6.36 -6.61
C SER A 233 -8.74 -5.05 -5.84
N VAL A 234 -8.39 -5.16 -4.56
CA VAL A 234 -7.91 -4.05 -3.74
C VAL A 234 -6.73 -4.50 -2.88
N THR A 235 -5.98 -3.53 -2.35
CA THR A 235 -4.89 -3.76 -1.41
C THR A 235 -5.38 -4.38 -0.12
N ASN A 236 -4.72 -5.45 0.35
CA ASN A 236 -5.10 -6.21 1.53
C ASN A 236 -4.39 -5.71 2.79
N TYR A 237 -4.68 -4.48 3.19
CA TYR A 237 -4.11 -3.89 4.43
C TYR A 237 -4.48 -4.68 5.69
N THR A 238 -5.64 -5.33 5.69
CA THR A 238 -6.06 -6.17 6.83
C THR A 238 -5.12 -7.36 7.01
N LEU A 239 -4.77 -8.05 5.93
CA LEU A 239 -3.81 -9.16 5.98
C LEU A 239 -2.38 -8.65 6.25
N HIS A 240 -1.96 -7.55 5.64
CA HIS A 240 -0.69 -6.89 5.94
C HIS A 240 -0.51 -6.70 7.44
N LYS A 241 -1.51 -6.09 8.11
CA LYS A 241 -1.48 -5.88 9.58
C LYS A 241 -1.36 -7.21 10.32
N ALA A 242 -2.20 -8.19 10.00
CA ALA A 242 -2.20 -9.48 10.69
C ALA A 242 -0.89 -10.24 10.51
N LEU A 243 -0.24 -10.14 9.34
CA LEU A 243 1.03 -10.84 9.08
C LEU A 243 2.15 -10.36 10.01
N TYR A 244 2.38 -9.05 10.11
CA TYR A 244 3.46 -8.59 10.99
C TYR A 244 3.12 -8.70 12.47
N SER A 245 1.89 -8.33 12.90
CA SER A 245 1.52 -8.38 14.32
C SER A 245 1.38 -9.81 14.83
N GLY A 246 0.74 -10.69 14.05
CA GLY A 246 0.59 -12.11 14.42
C GLY A 246 1.93 -12.82 14.59
N HIS A 247 2.99 -12.40 13.89
CA HIS A 247 4.34 -12.91 14.11
C HIS A 247 5.00 -12.28 15.33
N ASN A 248 4.94 -10.96 15.48
CA ASN A 248 5.55 -10.26 16.62
C ASN A 248 4.94 -10.67 17.95
N ASP A 249 3.63 -10.91 17.98
CA ASP A 249 2.88 -11.28 19.18
C ASP A 249 2.79 -12.81 19.38
N HIS A 250 3.41 -13.60 18.49
CA HIS A 250 3.26 -15.05 18.44
C HIS A 250 1.78 -15.49 18.48
N ASN A 251 0.96 -14.90 17.59
CA ASN A 251 -0.49 -15.07 17.60
C ASN A 251 -1.04 -15.38 16.19
N TYR A 252 -0.90 -16.61 15.76
CA TYR A 252 -1.46 -17.06 14.47
C TYR A 252 -2.99 -17.08 14.43
N PHE A 253 -3.69 -17.02 15.57
CA PHE A 253 -5.14 -16.84 15.58
C PHE A 253 -5.58 -15.55 14.90
N GLU A 254 -4.79 -14.47 15.01
CA GLU A 254 -5.08 -13.22 14.32
C GLU A 254 -5.05 -13.38 12.80
N ILE A 255 -4.04 -14.08 12.28
CA ILE A 255 -3.92 -14.34 10.83
C ILE A 255 -5.08 -15.23 10.35
N ALA A 256 -5.33 -16.35 11.04
CA ALA A 256 -6.42 -17.27 10.70
C ALA A 256 -7.79 -16.59 10.76
N HIS A 257 -8.05 -15.78 11.79
CA HIS A 257 -9.28 -14.99 11.90
C HIS A 257 -9.43 -14.02 10.72
N THR A 258 -8.35 -13.31 10.37
CA THR A 258 -8.34 -12.40 9.23
C THR A 258 -8.65 -13.12 7.92
N VAL A 259 -8.04 -14.27 7.67
CA VAL A 259 -8.32 -15.08 6.46
C VAL A 259 -9.78 -15.52 6.42
N ARG A 260 -10.32 -16.05 7.53
CA ARG A 260 -11.74 -16.45 7.61
C ARG A 260 -12.67 -15.26 7.34
N ARG A 261 -12.39 -14.07 7.92
CA ARG A 261 -13.17 -12.86 7.69
C ARG A 261 -13.16 -12.45 6.21
N LEU A 262 -12.00 -12.49 5.56
CA LEU A 262 -11.88 -12.18 4.13
C LEU A 262 -12.63 -13.20 3.26
N GLN A 263 -12.60 -14.49 3.61
CA GLN A 263 -13.37 -15.52 2.90
C GLN A 263 -14.89 -15.30 3.03
N ASN A 264 -15.37 -14.80 4.17
CA ASN A 264 -16.80 -14.47 4.37
C ASN A 264 -17.27 -13.29 3.51
N MET A 265 -16.36 -12.45 2.99
CA MET A 265 -16.67 -11.41 2.01
C MET A 265 -16.82 -11.95 0.58
N GLY A 266 -16.63 -13.26 0.37
CA GLY A 266 -16.65 -13.94 -0.93
C GLY A 266 -15.26 -14.41 -1.37
N THR A 267 -15.19 -14.93 -2.59
CA THR A 267 -13.92 -15.43 -3.17
C THR A 267 -13.10 -14.27 -3.76
N LEU A 268 -12.79 -13.26 -2.93
CA LEU A 268 -12.02 -12.09 -3.37
C LEU A 268 -10.56 -12.48 -3.58
N LYS A 269 -9.99 -12.07 -4.72
CA LYS A 269 -8.55 -12.15 -4.99
C LYS A 269 -7.90 -10.80 -4.71
N LEU A 270 -7.47 -10.60 -3.47
CA LEU A 270 -6.90 -9.34 -3.01
C LEU A 270 -5.40 -9.28 -3.30
N TYR A 271 -4.88 -8.06 -3.48
CA TYR A 271 -3.47 -7.78 -3.62
C TYR A 271 -2.79 -7.82 -2.24
N ASN A 272 -2.09 -8.92 -1.97
CA ASN A 272 -1.42 -9.18 -0.70
C ASN A 272 0.01 -8.61 -0.70
N PHE A 273 0.39 -7.97 0.38
CA PHE A 273 1.73 -7.40 0.56
C PHE A 273 2.12 -7.42 2.04
N VAL A 274 3.41 -7.30 2.33
CA VAL A 274 3.95 -7.17 3.69
C VAL A 274 4.50 -5.78 3.96
N ASP A 275 4.86 -5.05 2.93
CA ASP A 275 5.25 -3.64 2.95
C ASP A 275 5.03 -3.00 1.57
N ASN A 276 5.10 -1.66 1.51
CA ASN A 276 5.01 -0.87 0.30
C ASN A 276 5.70 0.49 0.50
N HIS A 277 5.49 1.44 -0.42
CA HIS A 277 6.11 2.77 -0.39
C HIS A 277 5.56 3.72 0.70
N ASP A 278 4.49 3.34 1.41
CA ASP A 278 3.80 4.16 2.43
C ASP A 278 3.86 3.58 3.84
N VAL A 279 4.23 2.31 3.99
CA VAL A 279 4.35 1.64 5.28
C VAL A 279 5.77 1.15 5.54
N GLU A 280 6.12 1.04 6.80
CA GLU A 280 7.44 0.56 7.21
C GLU A 280 7.77 -0.80 6.58
N ARG A 281 9.05 -0.97 6.22
CA ARG A 281 9.58 -2.20 5.68
C ARG A 281 9.34 -3.38 6.63
N ILE A 282 8.96 -4.53 6.06
CA ILE A 282 8.65 -5.71 6.88
C ILE A 282 9.85 -6.13 7.74
N TYR A 283 11.07 -6.04 7.20
CA TYR A 283 12.27 -6.38 7.96
C TYR A 283 12.45 -5.47 9.17
N THR A 284 12.06 -4.19 9.08
CA THR A 284 12.04 -3.26 10.22
C THR A 284 10.94 -3.60 11.23
N LYS A 285 9.73 -3.90 10.75
CA LYS A 285 8.56 -4.19 11.60
C LYS A 285 8.71 -5.47 12.41
N LEU A 286 9.39 -6.48 11.87
CA LEU A 286 9.59 -7.75 12.57
C LEU A 286 10.56 -7.58 13.75
N THR A 287 10.09 -7.86 14.97
CA THR A 287 10.90 -7.85 16.18
C THR A 287 11.94 -8.99 16.15
N ASN A 288 11.54 -10.18 15.69
CA ASN A 288 12.45 -11.28 15.38
C ASN A 288 12.63 -11.39 13.86
N LYS A 289 13.85 -11.11 13.37
CA LYS A 289 14.15 -11.14 11.93
C LYS A 289 14.03 -12.55 11.31
N ALA A 290 14.12 -13.60 12.11
CA ALA A 290 13.88 -14.96 11.65
C ALA A 290 12.42 -15.20 11.20
N HIS A 291 11.47 -14.39 11.66
CA HIS A 291 10.08 -14.41 11.19
C HIS A 291 9.93 -13.98 9.73
N PHE A 292 10.97 -13.44 9.09
CA PHE A 292 10.94 -13.16 7.66
C PHE A 292 10.52 -14.39 6.85
N ALA A 293 11.02 -15.58 7.22
CA ALA A 293 10.68 -16.80 6.50
C ALA A 293 9.20 -17.19 6.61
N PRO A 294 8.60 -17.42 7.80
CA PRO A 294 7.20 -17.81 7.87
C PRO A 294 6.23 -16.71 7.38
N VAL A 295 6.57 -15.41 7.53
CA VAL A 295 5.78 -14.29 6.97
C VAL A 295 5.66 -14.41 5.45
N HIS A 296 6.77 -14.64 4.74
CA HIS A 296 6.77 -14.70 3.29
C HIS A 296 6.19 -16.03 2.76
N VAL A 297 6.35 -17.15 3.48
CA VAL A 297 5.61 -18.37 3.16
C VAL A 297 4.10 -18.11 3.17
N LEU A 298 3.59 -17.42 4.19
CA LEU A 298 2.16 -17.05 4.26
C LEU A 298 1.78 -16.07 3.15
N LEU A 299 2.59 -15.04 2.88
CA LEU A 299 2.33 -14.07 1.81
C LEU A 299 2.11 -14.76 0.46
N TYR A 300 2.96 -15.74 0.13
CA TYR A 300 2.94 -16.42 -1.18
C TYR A 300 1.89 -17.53 -1.29
N THR A 301 1.35 -18.01 -0.17
CA THR A 301 0.50 -19.22 -0.18
C THR A 301 -0.93 -18.99 0.31
N LEU A 302 -1.20 -17.95 1.10
CA LEU A 302 -2.57 -17.55 1.46
C LEU A 302 -3.37 -17.09 0.21
N PRO A 303 -4.72 -17.18 0.25
CA PRO A 303 -5.57 -16.68 -0.83
C PRO A 303 -5.28 -15.22 -1.17
N GLY A 304 -5.14 -14.91 -2.46
CA GLY A 304 -4.84 -13.59 -2.99
C GLY A 304 -3.64 -13.59 -3.95
N VAL A 305 -3.20 -12.42 -4.34
CA VAL A 305 -2.11 -12.17 -5.30
C VAL A 305 -0.93 -11.54 -4.55
N PRO A 306 0.20 -12.24 -4.39
CA PRO A 306 1.33 -11.75 -3.61
C PRO A 306 2.10 -10.66 -4.33
N SER A 307 2.65 -9.72 -3.56
CA SER A 307 3.54 -8.67 -4.04
C SER A 307 4.72 -8.45 -3.10
N ILE A 308 5.89 -8.21 -3.68
CA ILE A 308 7.11 -7.80 -3.01
C ILE A 308 7.45 -6.36 -3.40
N TYR A 309 7.74 -5.53 -2.43
CA TYR A 309 8.20 -4.16 -2.66
C TYR A 309 9.73 -4.14 -2.83
N TYR A 310 10.23 -3.38 -3.82
CA TYR A 310 11.66 -3.38 -4.17
C TYR A 310 12.58 -3.16 -2.95
N GLY A 311 13.59 -3.99 -2.86
CA GLY A 311 14.55 -3.99 -1.76
C GLY A 311 14.14 -4.83 -0.54
N SER A 312 12.85 -5.15 -0.37
CA SER A 312 12.39 -5.98 0.76
C SER A 312 12.87 -7.41 0.66
N GLU A 313 13.07 -7.92 -0.56
CA GLU A 313 13.70 -9.22 -0.82
C GLU A 313 15.15 -9.30 -0.36
N PHE A 314 15.82 -8.17 -0.20
CA PHE A 314 17.19 -8.12 0.34
C PHE A 314 17.24 -8.02 1.87
N GLY A 315 16.07 -7.84 2.51
CA GLY A 315 15.97 -7.60 3.95
C GLY A 315 16.43 -6.20 4.36
N ILE A 316 16.29 -5.19 3.49
CA ILE A 316 16.62 -3.81 3.85
C ILE A 316 15.64 -3.26 4.88
N GLU A 317 16.13 -2.39 5.73
CA GLU A 317 15.32 -1.69 6.73
C GLU A 317 14.83 -0.33 6.20
N GLY A 318 13.73 0.16 6.76
CA GLY A 318 13.17 1.49 6.50
C GLY A 318 11.99 1.76 7.42
N ARG A 319 12.04 2.89 8.11
CA ARG A 319 10.97 3.38 9.00
C ARG A 319 10.26 4.56 8.39
N LYS A 320 8.99 4.67 8.67
CA LYS A 320 8.25 5.89 8.37
C LYS A 320 8.69 6.98 9.36
N GLU A 321 9.24 8.07 8.84
CA GLU A 321 9.68 9.20 9.65
C GLU A 321 8.61 10.30 9.64
N TYR A 322 8.60 11.14 10.68
CA TYR A 322 7.67 12.26 10.69
C TYR A 322 7.99 13.23 9.54
N GLY A 323 7.04 13.37 8.62
CA GLY A 323 7.16 14.29 7.47
C GLY A 323 8.07 13.81 6.34
N SER A 324 8.54 12.55 6.36
CA SER A 324 9.34 11.98 5.27
C SER A 324 9.11 10.48 5.10
N ASP A 325 8.98 10.06 3.84
CA ASP A 325 8.95 8.66 3.43
C ASP A 325 10.27 8.22 2.76
N ASP A 326 11.33 9.00 2.87
CA ASP A 326 12.60 8.77 2.16
C ASP A 326 13.21 7.41 2.47
N SER A 327 13.20 6.99 3.74
CA SER A 327 13.74 5.69 4.16
C SER A 327 12.95 4.50 3.59
N LEU A 328 11.70 4.74 3.18
CA LEU A 328 10.85 3.73 2.53
C LEU A 328 11.11 3.67 1.01
N ARG A 329 11.68 4.72 0.43
CA ARG A 329 11.83 4.94 -1.02
C ARG A 329 13.29 5.16 -1.45
N PRO A 330 14.26 4.34 -0.95
CA PRO A 330 15.69 4.56 -1.21
C PRO A 330 16.04 4.35 -2.68
N ALA A 331 17.08 5.05 -3.15
CA ALA A 331 17.76 4.70 -4.38
C ALA A 331 18.61 3.44 -4.13
N LEU A 332 18.49 2.46 -5.02
CA LEU A 332 19.27 1.22 -4.97
C LEU A 332 19.88 0.94 -6.33
N ASN A 333 21.10 0.42 -6.32
CA ASN A 333 21.75 -0.10 -7.52
C ASN A 333 21.67 -1.63 -7.50
N ILE A 334 21.05 -2.26 -8.50
CA ILE A 334 20.88 -3.71 -8.56
C ILE A 334 22.23 -4.47 -8.63
N GLU A 335 23.28 -3.83 -9.17
CA GLU A 335 24.62 -4.44 -9.23
C GLU A 335 25.19 -4.76 -7.84
N ASP A 336 24.79 -4.00 -6.81
CA ASP A 336 25.19 -4.28 -5.42
C ASP A 336 24.54 -5.58 -4.89
N TYR A 337 23.51 -6.08 -5.56
CA TYR A 337 22.70 -7.25 -5.19
C TYR A 337 22.73 -8.38 -6.24
N LYS A 338 23.56 -8.29 -7.27
CA LYS A 338 23.57 -9.19 -8.44
C LYS A 338 23.65 -10.69 -8.12
N ASP A 339 24.28 -11.08 -7.02
CA ASP A 339 24.39 -12.47 -6.57
C ASP A 339 23.46 -12.79 -5.38
N SER A 340 22.52 -11.90 -5.04
CA SER A 340 21.72 -12.01 -3.82
C SER A 340 20.89 -13.30 -3.75
N VAL A 341 20.40 -13.84 -4.86
CA VAL A 341 19.69 -15.13 -4.88
C VAL A 341 20.56 -16.26 -4.33
N LYS A 342 21.90 -16.16 -4.42
CA LYS A 342 22.84 -17.18 -3.92
C LYS A 342 23.41 -16.84 -2.54
N THR A 343 23.55 -15.56 -2.23
CA THR A 343 24.32 -15.09 -1.07
C THR A 343 23.45 -14.49 0.04
N ASN A 344 22.24 -14.04 -0.28
CA ASN A 344 21.30 -13.45 0.68
C ASN A 344 20.16 -14.44 0.97
N PRO A 345 19.98 -14.89 2.21
CA PRO A 345 18.94 -15.87 2.55
C PRO A 345 17.51 -15.36 2.34
N CYS A 346 17.27 -14.06 2.49
CA CYS A 346 15.97 -13.46 2.21
C CYS A 346 15.64 -13.54 0.71
N THR A 347 16.57 -13.14 -0.15
CA THR A 347 16.39 -13.20 -1.61
C THR A 347 16.27 -14.64 -2.11
N ALA A 348 17.08 -15.56 -1.57
CA ALA A 348 17.00 -16.98 -1.91
C ALA A 348 15.62 -17.57 -1.59
N LEU A 349 15.06 -17.24 -0.43
CA LEU A 349 13.70 -17.65 -0.03
C LEU A 349 12.64 -17.08 -0.97
N ILE A 350 12.68 -15.78 -1.25
CA ILE A 350 11.71 -15.12 -2.15
C ILE A 350 11.76 -15.77 -3.54
N ALA A 351 12.95 -16.02 -4.07
CA ALA A 351 13.13 -16.68 -5.36
C ALA A 351 12.56 -18.12 -5.37
N ALA A 352 12.76 -18.88 -4.28
CA ALA A 352 12.18 -20.21 -4.14
C ALA A 352 10.64 -20.14 -4.08
N LEU A 353 10.07 -19.23 -3.27
CA LEU A 353 8.64 -19.04 -3.14
C LEU A 353 7.98 -18.61 -4.45
N GLY A 354 8.60 -17.69 -5.19
CA GLY A 354 8.13 -17.26 -6.50
C GLY A 354 8.04 -18.42 -7.49
N LYS A 355 9.06 -19.27 -7.55
CA LYS A 355 9.09 -20.48 -8.40
C LYS A 355 8.01 -21.49 -7.98
N VAL A 356 7.89 -21.76 -6.69
CA VAL A 356 6.86 -22.68 -6.17
C VAL A 356 5.46 -22.17 -6.50
N ARG A 357 5.19 -20.86 -6.32
CA ARG A 357 3.90 -20.27 -6.63
C ARG A 357 3.52 -20.42 -8.10
N GLN A 358 4.49 -20.24 -9.03
CA GLN A 358 4.25 -20.41 -10.46
C GLN A 358 4.07 -21.89 -10.85
N ALA A 359 4.74 -22.81 -10.17
CA ALA A 359 4.69 -24.25 -10.47
C ALA A 359 3.45 -24.94 -9.89
N VAL A 360 2.79 -24.35 -8.87
CA VAL A 360 1.73 -24.99 -8.07
C VAL A 360 0.41 -24.21 -8.20
N PRO A 361 -0.45 -24.51 -9.22
CA PRO A 361 -1.71 -23.78 -9.46
C PRO A 361 -2.67 -23.77 -8.26
N ALA A 362 -2.60 -24.76 -7.37
CA ALA A 362 -3.40 -24.80 -6.16
C ALA A 362 -3.18 -23.57 -5.25
N LEU A 363 -1.98 -22.97 -5.27
CA LEU A 363 -1.70 -21.76 -4.49
C LEU A 363 -2.45 -20.53 -5.04
N SER A 364 -2.78 -20.51 -6.33
CA SER A 364 -3.51 -19.42 -6.98
C SER A 364 -5.02 -19.64 -7.02
N TYR A 365 -5.46 -20.87 -7.23
CA TYR A 365 -6.87 -21.20 -7.50
C TYR A 365 -7.52 -22.13 -6.46
N GLY A 366 -6.71 -22.81 -5.64
CA GLY A 366 -7.19 -23.80 -4.68
C GLY A 366 -8.09 -23.19 -3.60
N SER A 367 -9.04 -23.97 -3.12
CA SER A 367 -9.77 -23.66 -1.89
C SER A 367 -8.83 -23.64 -0.69
N TYR A 368 -9.26 -23.02 0.39
CA TYR A 368 -8.49 -22.93 1.64
C TYR A 368 -9.19 -23.78 2.71
N ASP A 369 -8.41 -24.63 3.39
CA ASP A 369 -8.87 -25.50 4.46
C ASP A 369 -7.87 -25.50 5.62
N GLU A 370 -8.30 -25.09 6.81
CA GLU A 370 -7.44 -24.98 7.98
C GLU A 370 -7.22 -26.35 8.62
N LEU A 371 -5.96 -26.76 8.79
CA LEU A 371 -5.59 -28.08 9.31
C LEU A 371 -5.12 -28.05 10.77
N MET A 372 -4.40 -27.03 11.16
CA MET A 372 -3.86 -26.87 12.52
C MET A 372 -3.71 -25.39 12.85
N LEU A 373 -4.11 -25.02 14.06
CA LEU A 373 -3.95 -23.66 14.56
C LEU A 373 -3.62 -23.65 16.04
N THR A 374 -2.49 -23.05 16.38
CA THR A 374 -2.08 -22.69 17.74
C THR A 374 -1.60 -21.23 17.73
N ASN A 375 -1.17 -20.71 18.85
CA ASN A 375 -0.54 -19.38 18.86
C ASN A 375 0.71 -19.32 17.97
N ARG A 376 1.49 -20.41 17.91
CA ARG A 376 2.83 -20.42 17.29
C ARG A 376 2.95 -21.34 16.08
N GLN A 377 2.01 -22.21 15.84
CA GLN A 377 1.96 -23.11 14.69
C GLN A 377 0.67 -22.91 13.91
N PHE A 378 0.80 -22.87 12.59
CA PHE A 378 -0.33 -22.75 11.69
C PHE A 378 -0.10 -23.61 10.46
N ALA A 379 -1.11 -24.41 10.10
CA ALA A 379 -1.09 -25.19 8.88
C ALA A 379 -2.46 -25.19 8.22
N TYR A 380 -2.46 -25.16 6.89
CA TYR A 380 -3.67 -25.20 6.07
C TYR A 380 -3.40 -25.90 4.74
N ALA A 381 -4.45 -26.30 4.07
CA ALA A 381 -4.38 -26.87 2.74
C ALA A 381 -4.91 -25.89 1.68
N ARG A 382 -4.39 -26.05 0.46
CA ARG A 382 -4.90 -25.48 -0.78
C ARG A 382 -5.29 -26.63 -1.70
N ASP A 383 -6.59 -26.78 -1.96
CA ASP A 383 -7.13 -27.89 -2.74
C ASP A 383 -7.58 -27.44 -4.12
N LEU A 384 -7.06 -28.09 -5.17
CA LEU A 384 -7.43 -27.84 -6.56
C LEU A 384 -7.49 -29.17 -7.33
N ASP A 385 -8.62 -29.47 -7.95
CA ASP A 385 -8.83 -30.63 -8.85
C ASP A 385 -8.33 -31.96 -8.25
N GLY A 386 -8.59 -32.16 -6.95
CA GLY A 386 -8.18 -33.36 -6.20
C GLY A 386 -6.73 -33.38 -5.73
N THR A 387 -5.96 -32.34 -6.05
CA THR A 387 -4.60 -32.13 -5.54
C THR A 387 -4.67 -31.29 -4.27
N ARG A 388 -4.15 -31.81 -3.15
CA ARG A 388 -4.01 -31.09 -1.88
C ARG A 388 -2.55 -30.69 -1.68
N VAL A 389 -2.31 -29.39 -1.56
CA VAL A 389 -1.04 -28.79 -1.15
C VAL A 389 -1.18 -28.33 0.28
N ILE A 390 -0.22 -28.67 1.15
CA ILE A 390 -0.26 -28.34 2.56
C ILE A 390 0.81 -27.28 2.84
N VAL A 391 0.45 -26.25 3.60
CA VAL A 391 1.39 -25.21 4.06
C VAL A 391 1.47 -25.31 5.57
N SER A 392 2.68 -25.30 6.11
CA SER A 392 2.96 -25.30 7.55
C SER A 392 3.94 -24.20 7.92
N VAL A 393 3.64 -23.45 8.97
CA VAL A 393 4.54 -22.40 9.51
C VAL A 393 4.65 -22.51 11.03
N ASN A 394 5.82 -22.15 11.54
CA ASN A 394 6.13 -22.13 12.96
C ASN A 394 6.87 -20.82 13.28
N ASN A 395 6.35 -19.99 14.19
CA ASN A 395 7.02 -18.78 14.67
C ASN A 395 7.53 -18.92 16.12
N ASP A 396 7.67 -20.17 16.60
CA ASP A 396 8.35 -20.47 17.85
C ASP A 396 9.87 -20.58 17.66
N ASP A 397 10.63 -20.28 18.70
CA ASP A 397 12.09 -20.50 18.75
C ASP A 397 12.47 -21.96 18.94
N ALA A 398 11.50 -22.87 19.08
CA ALA A 398 11.67 -24.32 19.14
C ALA A 398 11.00 -25.02 17.96
N PRO A 399 11.54 -26.17 17.51
CA PRO A 399 10.84 -26.99 16.52
C PRO A 399 9.54 -27.56 17.08
N ALA A 400 8.54 -27.75 16.22
CA ALA A 400 7.23 -28.24 16.61
C ALA A 400 6.79 -29.44 15.76
N GLY A 401 6.29 -30.48 16.41
CA GLY A 401 5.65 -31.62 15.74
C GLY A 401 4.26 -31.23 15.23
N MET A 402 3.94 -31.62 13.99
CA MET A 402 2.61 -31.40 13.40
C MET A 402 2.09 -32.69 12.76
N HIS A 403 0.80 -32.95 12.98
CA HIS A 403 0.06 -34.10 12.41
C HIS A 403 -1.01 -33.53 11.48
N LEU A 404 -0.81 -33.65 10.16
CA LEU A 404 -1.56 -32.89 9.16
C LEU A 404 -2.29 -33.85 8.21
N ALA A 405 -3.60 -33.61 8.04
CA ALA A 405 -4.44 -34.39 7.12
C ALA A 405 -4.04 -34.14 5.66
N THR A 406 -3.94 -35.23 4.89
CA THR A 406 -3.44 -35.21 3.51
C THR A 406 -4.55 -35.39 2.48
N GLY A 407 -4.17 -35.19 1.20
CA GLY A 407 -4.95 -35.63 0.05
C GLY A 407 -4.69 -37.10 -0.29
N ASN A 408 -5.17 -37.51 -1.45
CA ASN A 408 -5.06 -38.87 -1.92
C ASN A 408 -3.70 -39.11 -2.64
N CYS A 409 -2.62 -39.19 -1.87
CA CYS A 409 -1.29 -39.51 -2.35
C CYS A 409 -0.52 -40.34 -1.31
N THR A 410 0.64 -40.91 -1.68
CA THR A 410 1.46 -41.77 -0.82
C THR A 410 2.56 -41.05 -0.07
N ALA A 411 3.00 -39.92 -0.58
CA ALA A 411 4.03 -39.10 0.03
C ALA A 411 3.93 -37.64 -0.40
N TYR A 412 4.54 -36.78 0.39
CA TYR A 412 4.73 -35.36 0.13
C TYR A 412 6.21 -35.01 0.07
N ILE A 413 6.53 -33.99 -0.71
CA ILE A 413 7.86 -33.38 -0.79
C ILE A 413 7.74 -31.93 -0.30
N GLY A 414 8.61 -31.53 0.62
CA GLY A 414 8.79 -30.12 1.00
C GLY A 414 9.39 -29.34 -0.18
N ALA A 415 8.64 -28.39 -0.71
CA ALA A 415 9.06 -27.66 -1.91
C ALA A 415 10.26 -26.73 -1.65
N LEU A 416 10.48 -26.32 -0.40
CA LEU A 416 11.63 -25.50 0.01
C LEU A 416 12.81 -26.36 0.50
N SER A 417 12.53 -27.40 1.29
CA SER A 417 13.57 -28.25 1.90
C SER A 417 13.99 -29.43 1.04
N GLY A 418 13.13 -29.92 0.16
CA GLY A 418 13.31 -31.19 -0.53
C GLY A 418 13.04 -32.43 0.34
N GLU A 419 12.62 -32.25 1.61
CA GLU A 419 12.30 -33.37 2.51
C GLU A 419 11.14 -34.20 1.97
N LYS A 420 11.28 -35.53 2.05
CA LYS A 420 10.21 -36.47 1.69
C LYS A 420 9.57 -37.05 2.93
N VAL A 421 8.23 -36.96 3.03
CA VAL A 421 7.43 -37.52 4.12
C VAL A 421 6.36 -38.45 3.57
N SER A 422 6.31 -39.69 4.08
CA SER A 422 5.30 -40.66 3.68
C SER A 422 3.96 -40.41 4.38
N VAL A 423 2.87 -40.63 3.65
CA VAL A 423 1.52 -40.57 4.21
C VAL A 423 1.24 -41.87 5.00
N GLN A 424 0.75 -41.72 6.22
CA GLN A 424 0.31 -42.80 7.10
C GLN A 424 -1.10 -42.50 7.61
N ASP A 425 -2.03 -43.38 7.39
CA ASP A 425 -3.44 -43.25 7.81
C ASP A 425 -4.08 -41.91 7.40
N GLY A 426 -3.78 -41.45 6.19
CA GLY A 426 -4.29 -40.19 5.65
C GLY A 426 -3.64 -38.90 6.23
N HIS A 427 -2.48 -39.03 6.89
CA HIS A 427 -1.78 -37.92 7.52
C HIS A 427 -0.28 -37.96 7.21
N ILE A 428 0.37 -36.81 7.27
CA ILE A 428 1.83 -36.68 7.40
C ILE A 428 2.20 -36.23 8.81
N ASN A 429 3.28 -36.79 9.32
CA ASN A 429 3.90 -36.36 10.58
C ASN A 429 5.18 -35.64 10.26
N ILE A 430 5.27 -34.35 10.57
CA ILE A 430 6.42 -33.50 10.29
C ILE A 430 6.97 -32.89 11.57
N THR A 431 8.22 -32.47 11.54
CA THR A 431 8.80 -31.59 12.56
C THR A 431 9.16 -30.27 11.89
N GLN A 432 8.29 -29.27 12.07
CA GLN A 432 8.53 -27.93 11.51
C GLN A 432 9.63 -27.23 12.31
N PRO A 433 10.77 -26.83 11.70
CA PRO A 433 11.84 -26.12 12.40
C PRO A 433 11.36 -24.81 13.03
N ALA A 434 12.15 -24.29 13.98
CA ALA A 434 11.92 -22.99 14.57
C ALA A 434 11.92 -21.87 13.52
N ASN A 435 11.04 -20.89 13.65
CA ASN A 435 10.97 -19.68 12.82
C ASN A 435 10.99 -19.98 11.31
N SER A 436 10.22 -20.96 10.87
CA SER A 436 10.26 -21.47 9.49
C SER A 436 8.86 -21.73 8.91
N GLY A 437 8.84 -22.01 7.61
CA GLY A 437 7.66 -22.49 6.91
C GLY A 437 8.02 -23.44 5.79
N GLU A 438 7.05 -24.29 5.39
CA GLU A 438 7.23 -25.26 4.32
C GLU A 438 5.94 -25.37 3.49
N ILE A 439 6.11 -25.77 2.24
CA ILE A 439 5.03 -26.03 1.29
C ILE A 439 5.13 -27.50 0.85
N TRP A 440 4.25 -28.34 1.35
CA TRP A 440 4.23 -29.76 1.08
C TRP A 440 3.38 -30.04 -0.15
N VAL A 441 4.02 -30.50 -1.21
CA VAL A 441 3.36 -30.88 -2.46
C VAL A 441 3.34 -32.41 -2.61
N PRO A 442 2.31 -33.02 -3.23
CA PRO A 442 2.30 -34.44 -3.53
C PRO A 442 3.55 -34.87 -4.29
N GLU A 443 4.11 -36.04 -3.97
CA GLU A 443 5.25 -36.61 -4.69
C GLU A 443 4.95 -36.71 -6.19
N GLY A 444 5.89 -36.25 -7.03
CA GLY A 444 5.74 -36.20 -8.49
C GLY A 444 5.21 -34.85 -9.01
N THR A 445 4.92 -33.87 -8.13
CA THR A 445 4.63 -32.51 -8.57
C THR A 445 5.88 -31.93 -9.26
N ASP A 446 5.71 -31.43 -10.49
CA ASP A 446 6.79 -30.76 -11.23
C ASP A 446 6.97 -29.34 -10.70
N LEU A 447 8.04 -29.12 -9.92
CA LEU A 447 8.43 -27.83 -9.40
C LEU A 447 9.36 -27.06 -10.36
N ASN A 448 9.72 -27.65 -11.51
CA ASN A 448 10.51 -26.96 -12.52
C ASN A 448 9.60 -26.02 -13.33
N VAL A 449 9.68 -24.75 -13.05
CA VAL A 449 9.11 -23.72 -13.92
C VAL A 449 9.83 -23.80 -15.26
N LYS A 450 9.11 -24.19 -16.32
CA LYS A 450 9.68 -24.11 -17.68
C LYS A 450 10.03 -22.65 -17.93
N PRO A 451 11.31 -22.30 -18.12
CA PRO A 451 11.65 -20.92 -18.45
C PRO A 451 10.87 -20.59 -19.73
N VAL A 452 10.10 -19.52 -19.72
CA VAL A 452 9.59 -18.91 -20.94
C VAL A 452 10.83 -18.72 -21.81
N LYS A 453 10.85 -19.30 -23.02
CA LYS A 453 12.00 -19.18 -23.92
C LYS A 453 12.36 -17.72 -24.02
N ALA A 454 13.49 -17.33 -23.45
CA ALA A 454 14.08 -16.03 -23.72
C ALA A 454 14.29 -15.97 -25.23
N GLN A 455 13.55 -15.14 -25.94
CA GLN A 455 13.94 -14.74 -27.26
C GLN A 455 15.25 -14.00 -27.08
N SER A 456 16.27 -14.42 -27.81
CA SER A 456 17.58 -13.78 -27.79
C SER A 456 17.40 -12.30 -28.11
N VAL A 457 17.57 -11.46 -27.11
CA VAL A 457 17.64 -10.01 -27.30
C VAL A 457 18.87 -9.73 -28.13
N ASN A 458 18.70 -9.05 -29.25
CA ASN A 458 19.83 -8.58 -30.04
C ASN A 458 20.61 -7.58 -29.18
N VAL A 459 21.83 -7.94 -28.80
CA VAL A 459 22.73 -7.15 -27.93
C VAL A 459 23.04 -5.76 -28.52
N GLU A 460 22.79 -5.56 -29.83
CA GLU A 460 22.97 -4.28 -30.51
C GLU A 460 22.01 -3.16 -30.01
N ASN A 461 20.82 -3.51 -29.53
CA ASN A 461 19.87 -2.50 -29.01
C ASN A 461 20.15 -2.11 -27.55
N THR A 462 20.82 -2.99 -26.76
CA THR A 462 21.20 -2.65 -25.38
C THR A 462 22.45 -1.77 -25.32
N ASN A 463 23.36 -1.89 -26.31
CA ASN A 463 24.55 -1.05 -26.38
C ASN A 463 24.24 0.41 -26.79
N SER A 464 23.18 0.67 -27.54
CA SER A 464 22.76 2.05 -27.85
C SER A 464 22.13 2.76 -26.65
N ILE A 465 21.54 2.00 -25.72
CA ILE A 465 20.99 2.54 -24.47
C ILE A 465 22.10 2.86 -23.45
N ASN A 466 23.12 1.99 -23.36
CA ASN A 466 24.25 2.21 -22.44
C ASN A 466 25.21 3.34 -22.88
N THR A 467 25.35 3.63 -24.17
CA THR A 467 26.20 4.73 -24.64
C THR A 467 25.67 6.13 -24.31
N ASN A 468 24.35 6.26 -24.09
CA ASN A 468 23.76 7.53 -23.64
C ASN A 468 23.90 7.81 -22.14
N ILE A 469 24.12 6.76 -21.32
CA ILE A 469 24.33 6.91 -19.88
C ILE A 469 25.75 7.38 -19.58
N GLU A 470 26.77 6.91 -20.32
CA GLU A 470 28.17 7.36 -20.14
C GLU A 470 28.41 8.81 -20.58
N ALA A 471 27.63 9.34 -21.54
CA ALA A 471 27.77 10.71 -22.01
C ALA A 471 27.20 11.78 -21.04
N SER A 472 26.32 11.39 -20.10
CA SER A 472 25.74 12.31 -19.10
C SER A 472 26.54 12.39 -17.78
N SER A 473 27.55 11.54 -17.57
CA SER A 473 28.37 11.53 -16.35
C SER A 473 29.66 12.37 -16.44
N VAL A 474 29.92 13.06 -17.57
CA VAL A 474 31.20 13.76 -17.81
C VAL A 474 31.11 15.29 -17.58
N ASP A 475 29.95 15.87 -17.34
CA ASP A 475 29.79 17.33 -17.21
C ASP A 475 29.74 17.90 -15.77
N THR A 476 30.18 17.13 -14.74
CA THR A 476 30.21 17.61 -13.35
C THR A 476 31.61 17.95 -12.82
N GLU A 477 32.67 17.89 -13.64
CA GLU A 477 34.03 18.29 -13.23
C GLU A 477 34.58 19.44 -14.09
N LYS A 478 33.95 20.60 -14.10
CA LYS A 478 34.64 21.87 -14.46
C LYS A 478 33.87 23.09 -13.92
N ALA A 479 33.94 23.29 -12.62
CA ALA A 479 33.68 24.60 -12.02
C ALA A 479 34.34 24.68 -10.62
N THR A 480 35.64 24.63 -10.57
CA THR A 480 36.44 25.17 -9.46
C THR A 480 37.77 25.60 -10.04
N ASP A 481 37.89 26.87 -10.31
CA ASP A 481 39.09 27.69 -10.17
C ASP A 481 38.78 29.14 -10.64
N MET A 482 38.36 29.96 -9.71
CA MET A 482 38.74 31.39 -9.76
C MET A 482 38.92 31.93 -8.34
N VAL A 483 40.12 32.39 -8.14
CA VAL A 483 40.85 32.85 -6.97
C VAL A 483 40.14 33.99 -6.24
N VAL A 484 40.19 33.88 -4.92
CA VAL A 484 39.88 34.85 -3.89
C VAL A 484 40.84 36.07 -3.96
N GLU A 485 40.30 37.25 -3.83
CA GLU A 485 41.01 38.37 -3.21
C GLU A 485 40.19 39.00 -2.09
N ASP A 486 40.89 39.16 -1.03
CA ASP A 486 40.61 39.57 0.33
C ASP A 486 40.26 41.05 0.45
N THR A 487 39.24 41.43 1.23
CA THR A 487 39.27 42.68 2.00
C THR A 487 38.42 42.59 3.25
N GLN A 488 39.08 42.88 4.34
CA GLN A 488 38.66 42.92 5.74
C GLN A 488 37.79 44.13 6.09
N SER A 489 37.15 43.94 7.26
CA SER A 489 36.66 44.92 8.25
C SER A 489 35.25 45.47 8.01
N GLU A 490 34.37 45.61 8.97
CA GLU A 490 34.45 45.95 10.40
C GLU A 490 33.14 45.62 11.11
N THR A 491 33.28 45.34 12.38
CA THR A 491 32.27 45.18 13.43
C THR A 491 31.47 46.44 13.71
N THR A 492 30.17 46.33 13.98
CA THR A 492 29.50 47.14 15.03
C THR A 492 28.29 46.41 15.63
N LYS A 493 28.25 46.45 16.95
CA LYS A 493 27.19 46.05 17.89
C LYS A 493 26.09 47.11 17.93
N ALA A 494 24.94 46.66 18.34
CA ALA A 494 23.93 47.26 19.26
C ALA A 494 22.52 47.02 18.74
N GLU A 495 21.46 46.80 19.42
CA GLU A 495 21.05 46.76 20.81
C GLU A 495 19.54 46.38 20.81
N ASP A 496 19.09 45.79 21.88
CA ASP A 496 17.70 45.49 22.26
C ASP A 496 16.72 46.64 22.08
N THR A 497 15.48 46.32 21.67
CA THR A 497 14.30 47.02 22.22
C THR A 497 13.07 46.11 22.26
N LYS A 498 12.60 45.90 23.47
CA LYS A 498 11.29 45.38 23.89
C LYS A 498 10.18 46.42 23.68
N ALA A 499 8.99 46.01 23.22
CA ALA A 499 7.71 46.62 23.56
C ALA A 499 6.61 45.63 23.16
N ALA A 500 5.90 44.97 24.05
CA ALA A 500 4.79 45.36 24.90
C ALA A 500 3.43 45.32 24.17
N ALA A 501 2.60 44.35 24.62
CA ALA A 501 1.19 44.18 24.29
C ALA A 501 0.31 45.26 24.95
N PRO A 502 -0.93 45.46 24.51
CA PRO A 502 -1.96 45.94 25.40
C PRO A 502 -3.10 44.93 25.62
N LYS A 503 -3.48 44.89 26.88
CA LYS A 503 -4.71 44.31 27.44
C LYS A 503 -5.86 45.31 27.24
N ALA A 504 -7.06 44.79 27.20
CA ALA A 504 -8.26 45.26 27.90
C ALA A 504 -9.50 44.86 27.10
N GLU A 505 -10.67 44.61 27.54
CA GLU A 505 -11.37 44.69 28.83
C GLU A 505 -12.75 44.05 28.66
N THR A 506 -13.27 43.59 29.72
CA THR A 506 -14.53 42.91 29.96
C THR A 506 -15.76 43.81 29.75
N ALA A 507 -16.90 43.22 29.33
CA ALA A 507 -18.24 43.67 29.80
C ALA A 507 -19.21 42.48 29.91
N LYS A 508 -19.68 42.29 31.14
CA LYS A 508 -20.77 41.40 31.57
C LYS A 508 -22.12 42.03 31.18
N THR A 509 -23.12 41.21 30.87
CA THR A 509 -24.46 41.38 31.40
C THR A 509 -25.21 40.06 31.50
N ALA A 510 -25.87 39.87 32.59
CA ALA A 510 -26.64 38.73 33.05
C ALA A 510 -28.14 38.92 32.74
N SER A 511 -28.88 37.82 32.69
CA SER A 511 -30.22 37.59 33.33
C SER A 511 -30.72 36.21 32.91
N GLU A 512 -30.82 35.27 33.79
CA GLU A 512 -31.87 34.87 34.74
C GLU A 512 -33.12 34.23 34.12
N ASN A 513 -33.33 33.00 34.65
CA ASN A 513 -34.57 32.30 35.05
C ASN A 513 -35.41 31.62 33.95
N THR A 514 -35.88 30.39 34.12
CA THR A 514 -36.53 29.73 35.26
C THR A 514 -36.66 28.23 35.06
N ALA A 515 -36.72 27.53 36.18
CA ALA A 515 -36.90 26.09 36.37
C ALA A 515 -38.37 25.63 36.12
N SER A 516 -38.53 24.33 35.89
CA SER A 516 -39.57 23.56 36.61
C SER A 516 -39.28 22.06 36.58
N GLU A 517 -39.34 21.52 37.79
CA GLU A 517 -39.31 20.12 38.19
C GLU A 517 -40.57 19.35 37.74
N THR A 518 -40.45 18.02 37.61
CA THR A 518 -41.30 17.05 38.35
C THR A 518 -40.77 15.60 38.12
N THR A 519 -40.21 15.03 39.12
CA THR A 519 -40.54 13.87 40.04
C THR A 519 -40.96 12.55 39.40
N ALA A 520 -40.09 11.56 39.59
CA ALA A 520 -40.07 10.31 40.36
C ALA A 520 -41.16 9.25 40.14
N LYS A 521 -40.80 8.00 39.95
CA LYS A 521 -40.94 6.95 40.96
C LYS A 521 -40.31 5.59 40.55
N GLU A 522 -39.69 4.99 41.54
CA GLU A 522 -39.11 3.66 41.65
C GLU A 522 -40.09 2.50 41.41
N SER A 523 -39.58 1.36 40.98
CA SER A 523 -39.87 0.07 41.65
C SER A 523 -38.83 -0.98 41.26
N GLU A 524 -38.23 -1.55 42.32
CA GLU A 524 -37.33 -2.70 42.35
C GLU A 524 -38.06 -4.01 41.92
N SER A 525 -37.33 -4.96 41.33
CA SER A 525 -37.37 -6.39 41.75
C SER A 525 -36.17 -7.15 41.16
N GLU A 526 -35.53 -7.87 42.07
CA GLU A 526 -34.43 -8.83 41.88
C GLU A 526 -34.81 -10.02 41.00
N SER A 527 -33.84 -10.54 40.20
CA SER A 527 -33.37 -11.92 40.21
C SER A 527 -32.27 -12.18 39.21
N THR A 528 -31.14 -12.66 39.66
CA THR A 528 -30.02 -13.31 38.94
C THR A 528 -30.32 -14.77 38.61
N PRO A 529 -29.45 -15.55 37.89
CA PRO A 529 -28.64 -15.24 36.70
C PRO A 529 -28.82 -16.28 35.58
N ASN A 530 -28.45 -15.95 34.36
CA ASN A 530 -27.82 -16.95 33.49
C ASN A 530 -27.02 -16.26 32.36
N ALA A 531 -25.75 -16.64 32.28
CA ALA A 531 -24.79 -16.12 31.35
C ALA A 531 -25.01 -16.74 29.95
N THR A 532 -25.20 -15.87 28.94
CA THR A 532 -24.84 -16.16 27.57
C THR A 532 -24.14 -14.93 27.05
N ALA A 533 -22.84 -15.06 26.80
CA ALA A 533 -22.01 -14.04 26.22
C ALA A 533 -22.50 -13.73 24.80
N SER A 534 -22.97 -12.52 24.56
CA SER A 534 -23.12 -11.95 23.23
C SER A 534 -21.87 -11.10 22.95
N ASP A 535 -21.06 -11.52 21.99
CA ASP A 535 -19.91 -10.77 21.47
C ASP A 535 -20.39 -9.59 20.60
N ASP A 536 -21.06 -8.61 21.18
CA ASP A 536 -21.19 -7.28 20.58
C ASP A 536 -20.15 -6.36 21.25
N PRO A 537 -19.34 -5.62 20.48
CA PRO A 537 -18.38 -4.68 21.06
C PRO A 537 -19.17 -3.64 21.86
N ALA A 538 -18.78 -3.46 23.11
CA ALA A 538 -19.40 -2.49 24.04
C ALA A 538 -19.46 -1.11 23.39
N ASP A 539 -20.63 -0.47 23.41
CA ASP A 539 -20.81 0.91 22.93
C ASP A 539 -19.83 1.84 23.69
N PRO A 540 -18.88 2.51 23.01
CA PRO A 540 -17.91 3.38 23.66
C PRO A 540 -18.54 4.48 24.50
N SER A 541 -19.79 4.87 24.23
CA SER A 541 -20.53 5.89 25.00
C SER A 541 -20.89 5.45 26.43
N THR A 542 -20.79 4.16 26.74
CA THR A 542 -21.09 3.59 28.08
C THR A 542 -19.86 3.45 28.96
N ILE A 543 -18.66 3.74 28.44
CA ILE A 543 -17.40 3.58 29.15
C ILE A 543 -17.15 4.78 30.08
N THR A 544 -16.95 4.52 31.37
CA THR A 544 -16.51 5.54 32.33
C THR A 544 -15.02 5.81 32.14
N MET A 545 -14.68 7.05 31.78
CA MET A 545 -13.31 7.46 31.48
C MET A 545 -12.43 7.63 32.72
N ASP A 546 -11.29 6.97 32.69
CA ASP A 546 -10.18 7.24 33.66
C ASP A 546 -9.15 8.18 32.98
N TRP A 547 -9.30 9.46 33.25
CA TRP A 547 -8.43 10.51 32.73
C TRP A 547 -7.02 10.54 33.33
N SER A 548 -6.71 9.67 34.28
CA SER A 548 -5.34 9.53 34.84
C SER A 548 -4.43 8.69 33.96
N LYS A 549 -5.00 7.87 33.07
CA LYS A 549 -4.25 7.06 32.09
C LYS A 549 -3.63 7.94 31.00
N SER A 550 -2.41 7.60 30.57
CA SER A 550 -1.87 8.19 29.35
C SER A 550 -2.61 7.60 28.13
N PRO A 551 -2.80 8.37 27.04
CA PRO A 551 -3.47 7.85 25.84
C PRO A 551 -2.87 6.54 25.32
N GLU A 552 -1.55 6.37 25.43
CA GLU A 552 -0.84 5.18 24.98
C GLU A 552 -1.15 3.91 25.81
N SER A 553 -1.67 4.09 27.03
CA SER A 553 -2.04 3.00 27.94
C SER A 553 -3.53 2.65 27.93
N MET A 554 -4.34 3.38 27.13
CA MET A 554 -5.78 3.15 26.99
C MET A 554 -6.04 2.05 25.95
N THR A 555 -7.09 1.25 26.17
CA THR A 555 -7.59 0.33 25.16
C THR A 555 -8.32 1.08 24.03
N VAL A 556 -8.54 0.43 22.88
CA VAL A 556 -9.27 1.06 21.77
C VAL A 556 -10.66 1.58 22.17
N PRO A 557 -11.52 0.85 22.91
CA PRO A 557 -12.79 1.39 23.37
C PRO A 557 -12.66 2.59 24.32
N GLU A 558 -11.66 2.60 25.22
CA GLU A 558 -11.36 3.75 26.09
C GLU A 558 -10.93 4.98 25.27
N LEU A 559 -10.10 4.79 24.25
CA LEU A 559 -9.68 5.86 23.33
C LEU A 559 -10.84 6.41 22.52
N GLN A 560 -11.71 5.56 22.01
CA GLN A 560 -12.93 5.98 21.31
C GLN A 560 -13.84 6.82 22.22
N ALA A 561 -14.05 6.35 23.44
CA ALA A 561 -14.81 7.09 24.46
C ALA A 561 -14.17 8.46 24.80
N ALA A 562 -12.83 8.49 24.94
CA ALA A 562 -12.07 9.70 25.21
C ALA A 562 -12.17 10.72 24.06
N VAL A 563 -12.02 10.27 22.82
CA VAL A 563 -12.16 11.12 21.62
C VAL A 563 -13.58 11.67 21.52
N LEU A 564 -14.61 10.84 21.71
CA LEU A 564 -16.01 11.29 21.71
C LEU A 564 -16.28 12.33 22.80
N ALA A 565 -15.75 12.13 24.01
CA ALA A 565 -15.90 13.09 25.11
C ALA A 565 -15.22 14.44 24.81
N LYS A 566 -14.05 14.43 24.18
CA LYS A 566 -13.36 15.66 23.76
C LYS A 566 -14.09 16.38 22.64
N LEU A 567 -14.61 15.64 21.64
CA LEU A 567 -15.43 16.21 20.57
C LEU A 567 -16.70 16.86 21.12
N ALA A 568 -17.39 16.21 22.07
CA ALA A 568 -18.59 16.74 22.70
C ALA A 568 -18.32 18.02 23.52
N GLY A 569 -17.11 18.18 24.07
CA GLY A 569 -16.68 19.41 24.76
C GLY A 569 -16.54 20.61 23.80
N ASN A 570 -16.42 20.38 22.49
CA ASN A 570 -16.30 21.42 21.47
C ASN A 570 -17.61 21.70 20.71
N GLY A 571 -18.71 21.05 21.09
CA GLY A 571 -20.04 21.21 20.47
C GLY A 571 -20.75 19.87 20.24
N PRO A 572 -21.96 19.89 19.64
CA PRO A 572 -22.72 18.68 19.38
C PRO A 572 -22.01 17.79 18.34
N VAL A 573 -21.79 16.53 18.70
CA VAL A 573 -21.17 15.51 17.82
C VAL A 573 -22.28 14.88 16.98
N ASP A 574 -22.22 15.03 15.66
CA ASP A 574 -23.19 14.44 14.74
C ASP A 574 -23.03 12.91 14.61
N ALA A 575 -24.03 12.27 14.00
CA ALA A 575 -24.05 10.81 13.86
C ALA A 575 -22.89 10.27 12.98
N GLN A 576 -22.47 11.04 11.97
CA GLN A 576 -21.38 10.65 11.09
C GLN A 576 -20.05 10.71 11.83
N MET A 577 -19.82 11.76 12.61
CA MET A 577 -18.60 11.90 13.42
C MET A 577 -18.52 10.81 14.49
N LYS A 578 -19.62 10.50 15.18
CA LYS A 578 -19.69 9.37 16.11
C LYS A 578 -19.31 8.07 15.42
N LYS A 579 -19.89 7.82 14.25
CA LYS A 579 -19.59 6.62 13.48
C LYS A 579 -18.10 6.55 13.10
N THR A 580 -17.50 7.66 12.65
CA THR A 580 -16.08 7.74 12.33
C THR A 580 -15.19 7.36 13.51
N VAL A 581 -15.53 7.80 14.73
CA VAL A 581 -14.76 7.43 15.94
C VAL A 581 -14.94 5.95 16.29
N VAL A 582 -16.19 5.45 16.25
CA VAL A 582 -16.49 4.05 16.60
C VAL A 582 -15.91 3.07 15.59
N ASP A 583 -15.93 3.42 14.31
CA ASP A 583 -15.34 2.60 13.25
C ASP A 583 -13.79 2.63 13.25
N ASN A 584 -13.19 3.59 13.95
CA ASN A 584 -11.73 3.66 14.07
C ASN A 584 -11.23 2.72 15.16
N ILE A 585 -10.72 1.56 14.75
CA ILE A 585 -10.16 0.52 15.63
C ILE A 585 -8.63 0.60 15.79
N TRP A 586 -8.01 1.65 15.22
CA TRP A 586 -6.56 1.81 15.27
C TRP A 586 -6.13 2.59 16.50
N HIS A 587 -5.46 1.91 17.43
CA HIS A 587 -4.99 2.48 18.68
C HIS A 587 -4.19 3.77 18.46
N ASP A 588 -3.16 3.74 17.63
CA ASP A 588 -2.28 4.88 17.39
C ASP A 588 -3.00 6.06 16.71
N SER A 589 -3.95 5.77 15.83
CA SER A 589 -4.80 6.80 15.21
C SER A 589 -5.65 7.51 16.23
N LEU A 590 -6.26 6.77 17.16
CA LEU A 590 -7.07 7.33 18.24
C LEU A 590 -6.21 8.08 19.27
N VAL A 591 -5.02 7.57 19.61
CA VAL A 591 -4.04 8.26 20.46
C VAL A 591 -3.64 9.61 19.85
N ASN A 592 -3.30 9.63 18.55
CA ASN A 592 -2.93 10.86 17.87
C ASN A 592 -4.11 11.83 17.78
N TRP A 593 -5.32 11.32 17.51
CA TRP A 593 -6.53 12.14 17.49
C TRP A 593 -6.80 12.75 18.87
N LEU A 594 -6.72 11.95 19.95
CA LEU A 594 -6.91 12.45 21.30
C LEU A 594 -5.86 13.51 21.69
N LYS A 595 -4.61 13.35 21.26
CA LYS A 595 -3.53 14.34 21.47
C LYS A 595 -3.76 15.65 20.69
N SER A 596 -4.46 15.61 19.57
CA SER A 596 -4.74 16.81 18.76
C SER A 596 -5.70 17.82 19.41
N PHE A 597 -6.42 17.41 20.47
CA PHE A 597 -7.28 18.29 21.28
C PHE A 597 -6.54 19.10 22.35
N ARG A 598 -5.21 19.12 22.32
CA ARG A 598 -4.40 19.87 23.31
C ARG A 598 -4.18 21.32 22.88
#